data_6863b0115b834966e2b5df3550283668
#
_entry.id   6863b0115b834966e2b5df3550283668
#
_cell.length_a   1.000
_cell.length_b   1.000
_cell.length_c   1.000
_cell.angle_alpha   90.00
_cell.angle_beta   90.00
_cell.angle_gamma   90.00
#
_symmetry.space_group_name_H-M   'P 1'
#
loop_
_entity.id
_entity.type
_entity.pdbx_description
1 polymer ?
#
loop_
_entity_poly.entity_id
_entity_poly.type
_entity_poly.pdbx_seq_one_letter_code
_entity_poly.pdbx_strand_id
1 'polypeptide(L)'
;MKKLIEYLGKNNVIISIVENGDSVDNTRKYLKNFQSYLNERKILNQFILDREIEDIRKSKKPFYKGSRLRIEFYSKLRNKCFDYLYQLPNINFDNTIIIYLNDVIFKYEDIINLLSTNNEDFDLVCGLDMFDNYFYDRWVSIDLDGNGLKKYFPFFINKEAQDLILNHRPIRVFSCWNGVNAFKASSLKNKKLQFRHKINYTIPKYILNNPNKNYYESEFTYFNIDLFSLGFAKKFINPDVRVVYNRKDYFNAKYFIPSKLHIAYSFILYFMGVCRRRNKLMSNYASKETKLNNILKNWYLENSNITNN
;
A
#
# COMPACT_ATOMS: atom_id res chain seq x y z
N MET A 1 -12.49 -5.40 -13.37
CA MET A 1 -13.09 -6.17 -12.27
C MET A 1 -13.91 -7.39 -12.76
N LYS A 2 -14.89 -7.25 -13.69
CA LYS A 2 -15.72 -8.39 -14.15
C LYS A 2 -14.88 -9.59 -14.64
N LYS A 3 -13.89 -9.38 -15.52
CA LYS A 3 -12.96 -10.44 -15.97
C LYS A 3 -12.18 -11.11 -14.84
N LEU A 4 -11.78 -10.35 -13.81
CA LEU A 4 -11.12 -10.92 -12.64
C LEU A 4 -12.05 -11.88 -11.87
N ILE A 5 -13.30 -11.49 -11.67
CA ILE A 5 -14.32 -12.34 -11.02
C ILE A 5 -14.57 -13.62 -11.83
N GLU A 6 -14.65 -13.51 -13.15
CA GLU A 6 -14.81 -14.67 -14.04
C GLU A 6 -13.62 -15.63 -13.94
N TYR A 7 -12.40 -15.09 -13.89
CA TYR A 7 -11.18 -15.88 -13.74
C TYR A 7 -11.08 -16.60 -12.39
N LEU A 8 -11.37 -15.87 -11.28
CA LEU A 8 -11.30 -16.43 -9.94
C LEU A 8 -12.47 -17.36 -9.59
N GLY A 9 -13.55 -17.29 -10.37
CA GLY A 9 -14.80 -18.00 -10.09
C GLY A 9 -15.69 -17.23 -9.12
N LYS A 10 -16.95 -17.07 -9.50
CA LYS A 10 -17.95 -16.26 -8.76
C LYS A 10 -18.14 -16.66 -7.28
N ASN A 11 -17.97 -17.93 -6.97
CA ASN A 11 -18.16 -18.48 -5.62
C ASN A 11 -16.94 -18.25 -4.71
N ASN A 12 -15.81 -17.84 -5.29
CA ASN A 12 -14.54 -17.62 -4.58
C ASN A 12 -14.29 -16.13 -4.30
N VAL A 13 -15.25 -15.26 -4.62
CA VAL A 13 -15.04 -13.81 -4.56
C VAL A 13 -16.09 -13.16 -3.69
N ILE A 14 -15.62 -12.27 -2.83
CA ILE A 14 -16.44 -11.37 -2.01
C ILE A 14 -15.99 -9.94 -2.34
N ILE A 15 -16.94 -9.04 -2.55
CA ILE A 15 -16.66 -7.65 -2.92
C ILE A 15 -17.13 -6.71 -1.81
N SER A 16 -16.23 -5.90 -1.28
CA SER A 16 -16.58 -4.80 -0.36
C SER A 16 -16.08 -3.48 -0.95
N ILE A 17 -16.98 -2.53 -1.13
CA ILE A 17 -16.67 -1.20 -1.69
C ILE A 17 -17.20 -0.11 -0.77
N VAL A 18 -16.34 0.85 -0.47
CA VAL A 18 -16.68 2.03 0.32
C VAL A 18 -16.38 3.29 -0.49
N GLU A 19 -17.40 4.09 -0.76
CA GLU A 19 -17.33 5.43 -1.32
C GLU A 19 -18.09 6.38 -0.38
N ASN A 20 -17.40 7.35 0.21
CA ASN A 20 -17.92 8.14 1.34
C ASN A 20 -18.90 9.27 0.93
N GLY A 21 -19.60 9.11 -0.19
CA GLY A 21 -20.67 10.03 -0.61
C GLY A 21 -20.20 11.36 -1.24
N ASP A 22 -18.91 11.47 -1.57
CA ASP A 22 -18.30 12.73 -2.02
C ASP A 22 -18.08 12.85 -3.53
N SER A 23 -18.26 11.75 -4.29
CA SER A 23 -18.05 11.76 -5.74
C SER A 23 -19.13 12.59 -6.45
N VAL A 24 -18.67 13.61 -7.20
CA VAL A 24 -19.51 14.52 -8.00
C VAL A 24 -19.61 14.10 -9.47
N ASP A 25 -18.88 13.07 -9.85
CA ASP A 25 -18.86 12.49 -11.19
C ASP A 25 -19.76 11.24 -11.30
N ASN A 26 -19.59 10.47 -12.38
CA ASN A 26 -20.36 9.25 -12.60
C ASN A 26 -19.94 8.04 -11.74
N THR A 27 -19.02 8.18 -10.79
CA THR A 27 -18.52 7.07 -9.97
C THR A 27 -19.66 6.32 -9.30
N ARG A 28 -20.55 7.00 -8.60
CA ARG A 28 -21.69 6.35 -7.90
C ARG A 28 -22.63 5.61 -8.86
N LYS A 29 -22.87 6.14 -10.07
CA LYS A 29 -23.66 5.47 -11.11
C LYS A 29 -22.99 4.15 -11.53
N TYR A 30 -21.69 4.18 -11.78
CA TYR A 30 -20.95 2.97 -12.15
C TYR A 30 -20.88 1.94 -11.02
N LEU A 31 -20.73 2.38 -9.77
CA LEU A 31 -20.75 1.51 -8.61
C LEU A 31 -22.10 0.82 -8.43
N LYS A 32 -23.23 1.55 -8.57
CA LYS A 32 -24.58 0.96 -8.54
C LYS A 32 -24.80 -0.06 -9.65
N ASN A 33 -24.37 0.25 -10.88
CA ASN A 33 -24.44 -0.70 -12.00
C ASN A 33 -23.60 -1.95 -11.75
N PHE A 34 -22.44 -1.79 -11.12
CA PHE A 34 -21.59 -2.92 -10.75
C PHE A 34 -22.21 -3.74 -9.63
N GLN A 35 -22.84 -3.12 -8.65
CA GLN A 35 -23.59 -3.81 -7.59
C GLN A 35 -24.74 -4.65 -8.18
N SER A 36 -25.54 -4.09 -9.10
CA SER A 36 -26.59 -4.83 -9.81
C SER A 36 -26.03 -6.06 -10.53
N TYR A 37 -24.91 -5.91 -11.26
CA TYR A 37 -24.21 -7.03 -11.91
C TYR A 37 -23.82 -8.14 -10.93
N LEU A 38 -23.33 -7.78 -9.71
CA LEU A 38 -22.95 -8.77 -8.70
C LEU A 38 -24.17 -9.46 -8.11
N ASN A 39 -25.25 -8.72 -7.83
CA ASN A 39 -26.49 -9.26 -7.28
C ASN A 39 -27.17 -10.27 -8.24
N GLU A 40 -27.24 -9.93 -9.55
CA GLU A 40 -27.77 -10.83 -10.57
C GLU A 40 -27.02 -12.17 -10.61
N ARG A 41 -25.73 -12.18 -10.29
CA ARG A 41 -24.86 -13.37 -10.28
C ARG A 41 -24.74 -14.03 -8.91
N LYS A 42 -25.45 -13.50 -7.92
CA LYS A 42 -25.42 -13.96 -6.53
C LYS A 42 -24.00 -13.95 -5.92
N ILE A 43 -23.19 -12.95 -6.29
CA ILE A 43 -21.86 -12.76 -5.73
C ILE A 43 -22.00 -11.95 -4.46
N LEU A 44 -21.41 -12.43 -3.36
CA LEU A 44 -21.44 -11.75 -2.06
C LEU A 44 -20.80 -10.38 -2.18
N ASN A 45 -21.56 -9.34 -1.80
CA ASN A 45 -21.04 -7.98 -1.92
C ASN A 45 -21.67 -7.03 -0.91
N GLN A 46 -20.90 -6.00 -0.55
CA GLN A 46 -21.34 -4.83 0.20
C GLN A 46 -20.88 -3.56 -0.50
N PHE A 47 -21.79 -2.60 -0.63
CA PHE A 47 -21.49 -1.26 -1.13
C PHE A 47 -21.95 -0.23 -0.11
N ILE A 48 -21.02 0.51 0.46
CA ILE A 48 -21.28 1.67 1.31
C ILE A 48 -21.05 2.90 0.44
N LEU A 49 -22.15 3.53 -0.01
CA LEU A 49 -22.11 4.66 -0.93
C LEU A 49 -22.60 5.97 -0.29
N ASP A 50 -22.99 5.92 0.97
CA ASP A 50 -23.43 7.07 1.73
C ASP A 50 -22.32 7.58 2.64
N ARG A 51 -22.46 8.82 3.10
CA ARG A 51 -21.47 9.42 3.99
C ARG A 51 -21.55 8.78 5.37
N GLU A 52 -20.65 7.85 5.63
CA GLU A 52 -20.49 7.17 6.91
C GLU A 52 -19.55 7.93 7.87
N ILE A 53 -18.63 8.71 7.31
CA ILE A 53 -17.62 9.42 8.06
C ILE A 53 -17.67 10.89 7.69
N GLU A 54 -17.73 11.77 8.69
CA GLU A 54 -17.72 13.21 8.47
C GLU A 54 -16.48 13.61 7.65
N ASP A 55 -16.72 14.34 6.57
CA ASP A 55 -15.67 14.81 5.69
C ASP A 55 -14.91 15.98 6.32
N ILE A 56 -13.85 15.64 7.00
CA ILE A 56 -12.97 16.61 7.66
C ILE A 56 -12.30 17.57 6.65
N ARG A 57 -12.27 17.22 5.35
CA ARG A 57 -11.74 18.11 4.29
C ARG A 57 -12.54 19.41 4.15
N LYS A 58 -13.82 19.39 4.53
CA LYS A 58 -14.70 20.58 4.55
C LYS A 58 -14.52 21.43 5.80
N SER A 59 -13.82 20.95 6.81
CA SER A 59 -13.51 21.77 7.98
C SER A 59 -12.47 22.83 7.62
N LYS A 60 -12.54 24.02 8.24
CA LYS A 60 -11.56 25.10 8.05
C LYS A 60 -10.14 24.77 8.53
N LYS A 61 -9.90 23.54 9.02
CA LYS A 61 -8.58 23.08 9.47
C LYS A 61 -7.76 22.61 8.27
N PRO A 62 -6.45 22.85 8.23
CA PRO A 62 -5.62 22.46 7.11
C PRO A 62 -5.59 20.95 6.95
N PHE A 63 -6.19 20.49 5.84
CA PHE A 63 -6.20 19.09 5.43
C PHE A 63 -5.08 18.88 4.42
N TYR A 64 -3.85 18.72 4.91
CA TYR A 64 -2.68 18.50 4.07
C TYR A 64 -2.13 17.09 4.23
N LYS A 65 -1.33 16.66 3.25
CA LYS A 65 -0.65 15.35 3.28
C LYS A 65 0.14 15.22 4.59
N GLY A 66 -0.10 14.12 5.34
CA GLY A 66 0.53 13.89 6.63
C GLY A 66 -0.12 14.58 7.82
N SER A 67 -1.25 15.29 7.66
CA SER A 67 -1.99 15.80 8.81
C SER A 67 -2.65 14.64 9.57
N ARG A 68 -2.66 14.74 10.91
CA ARG A 68 -3.33 13.75 11.76
C ARG A 68 -4.79 13.51 11.37
N LEU A 69 -5.52 14.58 11.09
CA LEU A 69 -6.93 14.50 10.71
C LEU A 69 -7.14 13.72 9.42
N ARG A 70 -6.24 13.89 8.44
CA ARG A 70 -6.29 13.15 7.18
C ARG A 70 -6.04 11.65 7.42
N ILE A 71 -5.01 11.30 8.20
CA ILE A 71 -4.66 9.92 8.53
C ILE A 71 -5.81 9.27 9.33
N GLU A 72 -6.39 9.99 10.29
CA GLU A 72 -7.55 9.52 11.07
C GLU A 72 -8.76 9.24 10.18
N PHE A 73 -9.10 10.17 9.28
CA PHE A 73 -10.21 10.01 8.36
C PHE A 73 -10.04 8.76 7.49
N TYR A 74 -8.87 8.63 6.84
CA TYR A 74 -8.62 7.48 5.97
C TYR A 74 -8.49 6.16 6.75
N SER A 75 -7.98 6.16 7.96
CA SER A 75 -7.96 4.96 8.81
C SER A 75 -9.38 4.45 9.07
N LYS A 76 -10.30 5.33 9.45
CA LYS A 76 -11.70 4.99 9.68
C LYS A 76 -12.38 4.48 8.40
N LEU A 77 -12.17 5.20 7.28
CA LEU A 77 -12.78 4.85 6.00
C LEU A 77 -12.30 3.49 5.49
N ARG A 78 -11.01 3.21 5.60
CA ARG A 78 -10.42 1.94 5.14
C ARG A 78 -10.86 0.75 5.97
N ASN A 79 -11.02 0.92 7.28
CA ASN A 79 -11.52 -0.15 8.14
C ASN A 79 -12.95 -0.57 7.77
N LYS A 80 -13.78 0.37 7.28
CA LYS A 80 -15.13 0.05 6.79
C LYS A 80 -15.15 -1.02 5.69
N CYS A 81 -14.09 -1.11 4.88
CA CYS A 81 -13.98 -2.14 3.86
C CYS A 81 -13.92 -3.57 4.47
N PHE A 82 -13.48 -3.71 5.71
CA PHE A 82 -13.39 -5.01 6.38
C PHE A 82 -14.65 -5.38 7.16
N ASP A 83 -15.54 -4.43 7.44
CA ASP A 83 -16.74 -4.68 8.27
C ASP A 83 -17.62 -5.80 7.71
N TYR A 84 -17.75 -5.86 6.38
CA TYR A 84 -18.53 -6.91 5.72
C TYR A 84 -17.94 -8.32 5.93
N LEU A 85 -16.61 -8.43 5.88
CA LEU A 85 -15.93 -9.70 6.10
C LEU A 85 -16.24 -10.28 7.49
N TYR A 86 -16.32 -9.42 8.50
CA TYR A 86 -16.63 -9.85 9.87
C TYR A 86 -18.11 -10.21 10.10
N GLN A 87 -18.99 -9.83 9.18
CA GLN A 87 -20.43 -10.14 9.25
C GLN A 87 -20.76 -11.49 8.60
N LEU A 88 -19.85 -12.01 7.78
CA LEU A 88 -20.07 -13.28 7.08
C LEU A 88 -19.80 -14.48 8.00
N PRO A 89 -20.76 -15.39 8.19
CA PRO A 89 -20.69 -16.42 9.23
C PRO A 89 -19.63 -17.52 8.95
N ASN A 90 -19.28 -17.74 7.68
CA ASN A 90 -18.48 -18.90 7.27
C ASN A 90 -17.19 -18.51 6.55
N ILE A 91 -16.59 -17.36 6.88
CA ILE A 91 -15.32 -16.96 6.30
C ILE A 91 -14.17 -17.78 6.87
N ASN A 92 -13.48 -18.47 6.00
CA ASN A 92 -12.20 -19.10 6.33
C ASN A 92 -11.06 -18.09 6.16
N PHE A 93 -10.73 -17.37 7.23
CA PHE A 93 -9.65 -16.38 7.23
C PHE A 93 -8.29 -16.94 6.85
N ASP A 94 -8.02 -18.24 7.10
CA ASP A 94 -6.73 -18.85 6.81
C ASP A 94 -6.53 -19.10 5.31
N ASN A 95 -7.64 -19.34 4.59
CA ASN A 95 -7.63 -19.63 3.16
C ASN A 95 -8.14 -18.44 2.31
N THR A 96 -8.25 -17.26 2.92
CA THR A 96 -8.73 -16.06 2.22
C THR A 96 -7.58 -15.08 2.02
N ILE A 97 -7.49 -14.53 0.81
CA ILE A 97 -6.59 -13.42 0.47
C ILE A 97 -7.43 -12.16 0.29
N ILE A 98 -7.03 -11.08 0.94
CA ILE A 98 -7.58 -9.75 0.70
C ILE A 98 -6.83 -9.09 -0.44
N ILE A 99 -7.53 -8.73 -1.50
CA ILE A 99 -7.01 -7.85 -2.57
C ILE A 99 -7.52 -6.45 -2.28
N TYR A 100 -6.63 -5.55 -1.90
CA TYR A 100 -6.98 -4.18 -1.56
C TYR A 100 -6.61 -3.24 -2.71
N LEU A 101 -7.62 -2.53 -3.21
CA LEU A 101 -7.49 -1.63 -4.36
C LEU A 101 -7.81 -0.19 -3.92
N ASN A 102 -6.90 0.72 -4.21
CA ASN A 102 -7.19 2.15 -4.19
C ASN A 102 -7.82 2.59 -5.53
N ASP A 103 -7.85 3.86 -5.79
CA ASP A 103 -8.35 4.50 -7.01
C ASP A 103 -7.37 4.38 -8.20
N VAL A 104 -6.90 3.17 -8.47
CA VAL A 104 -5.89 2.90 -9.50
C VAL A 104 -6.48 2.19 -10.72
N ILE A 105 -5.81 2.35 -11.85
CA ILE A 105 -6.10 1.66 -13.10
C ILE A 105 -5.19 0.44 -13.21
N PHE A 106 -5.81 -0.72 -13.41
CA PHE A 106 -5.15 -2.02 -13.53
C PHE A 106 -5.87 -2.91 -14.56
N LYS A 107 -5.20 -3.94 -15.01
CA LYS A 107 -5.81 -5.08 -15.74
C LYS A 107 -5.99 -6.25 -14.78
N TYR A 108 -6.89 -7.20 -15.14
CA TYR A 108 -7.11 -8.37 -14.28
C TYR A 108 -5.86 -9.26 -14.22
N GLU A 109 -5.07 -9.28 -15.29
CA GLU A 109 -3.77 -9.98 -15.34
C GLU A 109 -2.77 -9.42 -14.32
N ASP A 110 -2.83 -8.13 -14.02
CA ASP A 110 -1.98 -7.52 -12.99
C ASP A 110 -2.28 -8.12 -11.61
N ILE A 111 -3.55 -8.39 -11.32
CA ILE A 111 -3.95 -9.01 -10.05
C ILE A 111 -3.52 -10.49 -10.00
N ILE A 112 -3.65 -11.22 -11.10
CA ILE A 112 -3.18 -12.61 -11.18
C ILE A 112 -1.67 -12.66 -10.92
N ASN A 113 -0.92 -11.79 -11.60
CA ASN A 113 0.52 -11.69 -11.42
C ASN A 113 0.91 -11.26 -9.98
N LEU A 114 0.10 -10.37 -9.35
CA LEU A 114 0.29 -10.01 -7.96
C LEU A 114 0.14 -11.23 -7.03
N LEU A 115 -0.90 -12.01 -7.23
CA LEU A 115 -1.20 -13.20 -6.41
C LEU A 115 -0.16 -14.32 -6.57
N SER A 116 0.44 -14.47 -7.76
CA SER A 116 1.47 -15.48 -8.04
C SER A 116 2.86 -15.11 -7.52
N THR A 117 3.02 -13.93 -6.88
CA THR A 117 4.31 -13.45 -6.38
C THR A 117 4.94 -14.44 -5.42
N ASN A 118 6.24 -14.72 -5.61
CA ASN A 118 7.02 -15.62 -4.78
C ASN A 118 6.37 -17.03 -4.61
N ASN A 119 5.79 -17.56 -5.69
CA ASN A 119 5.03 -18.82 -5.69
C ASN A 119 3.88 -18.82 -4.66
N GLU A 120 3.17 -17.71 -4.54
CA GLU A 120 2.05 -17.49 -3.61
C GLU A 120 2.46 -17.48 -2.12
N ASP A 121 3.76 -17.60 -1.82
CA ASP A 121 4.29 -17.56 -0.46
C ASP A 121 4.61 -16.12 -0.04
N PHE A 122 3.58 -15.39 0.33
CA PHE A 122 3.67 -14.04 0.87
C PHE A 122 2.65 -13.81 2.00
N ASP A 123 2.93 -12.84 2.85
CA ASP A 123 1.97 -12.33 3.83
C ASP A 123 1.33 -11.02 3.35
N LEU A 124 2.11 -10.19 2.65
CA LEU A 124 1.67 -9.01 1.94
C LEU A 124 2.46 -8.88 0.64
N VAL A 125 1.81 -8.59 -0.46
CA VAL A 125 2.45 -8.21 -1.72
C VAL A 125 1.82 -6.95 -2.28
N CYS A 126 2.67 -6.06 -2.79
CA CYS A 126 2.25 -4.81 -3.41
C CYS A 126 2.74 -4.75 -4.86
N GLY A 127 2.01 -4.05 -5.72
CA GLY A 127 2.52 -3.62 -7.02
C GLY A 127 3.42 -2.39 -6.89
N LEU A 128 3.68 -1.75 -8.02
CA LEU A 128 4.27 -0.42 -8.13
C LEU A 128 3.21 0.55 -8.62
N ASP A 129 2.90 1.57 -7.87
CA ASP A 129 2.08 2.67 -8.36
C ASP A 129 2.97 3.70 -9.03
N MET A 130 2.68 3.92 -10.30
CA MET A 130 3.51 4.74 -11.18
C MET A 130 2.77 6.01 -11.56
N PHE A 131 3.53 7.07 -11.71
CA PHE A 131 3.09 8.26 -12.39
C PHE A 131 4.07 8.53 -13.53
N ASP A 132 3.61 8.35 -14.78
CA ASP A 132 4.49 8.29 -15.94
C ASP A 132 5.56 7.19 -15.75
N ASN A 133 6.83 7.53 -15.73
CA ASN A 133 7.96 6.60 -15.61
C ASN A 133 8.62 6.61 -14.22
N TYR A 134 7.97 7.17 -13.21
CA TYR A 134 8.53 7.23 -11.87
C TYR A 134 7.57 6.65 -10.81
N PHE A 135 8.15 6.19 -9.71
CA PHE A 135 7.44 5.64 -8.56
C PHE A 135 6.75 6.76 -7.77
N TYR A 136 5.45 6.62 -7.52
CA TYR A 136 4.62 7.68 -6.94
C TYR A 136 4.56 7.63 -5.41
N ASP A 137 4.11 6.53 -4.82
CA ASP A 137 3.91 6.43 -3.36
C ASP A 137 5.17 6.00 -2.61
N ARG A 138 6.04 6.97 -2.38
CA ARG A 138 7.30 6.78 -1.65
C ARG A 138 7.19 6.93 -0.15
N TRP A 139 6.02 7.30 0.36
CA TRP A 139 5.86 7.59 1.77
C TRP A 139 5.79 6.32 2.61
N VAL A 140 5.17 5.28 2.10
CA VAL A 140 4.92 4.02 2.80
C VAL A 140 5.97 2.96 2.47
N SER A 141 6.57 3.04 1.28
CA SER A 141 7.48 2.00 0.80
C SER A 141 8.86 2.14 1.40
N ILE A 142 9.25 1.13 2.19
CA ILE A 142 10.50 1.07 2.95
C ILE A 142 11.16 -0.29 2.66
N ASP A 143 12.43 -0.28 2.25
CA ASP A 143 13.22 -1.49 2.03
C ASP A 143 13.60 -2.19 3.34
N LEU A 144 14.26 -3.36 3.27
CA LEU A 144 14.71 -4.09 4.46
C LEU A 144 15.82 -3.36 5.23
N ASP A 145 16.53 -2.45 4.60
CA ASP A 145 17.54 -1.62 5.24
C ASP A 145 16.96 -0.38 5.93
N GLY A 146 15.62 -0.20 5.88
CA GLY A 146 14.92 0.94 6.46
C GLY A 146 14.97 2.20 5.59
N ASN A 147 15.37 2.10 4.32
CA ASN A 147 15.40 3.25 3.42
C ASN A 147 14.07 3.39 2.66
N GLY A 148 13.57 4.62 2.56
CA GLY A 148 12.46 4.94 1.66
C GLY A 148 12.87 4.79 0.19
N LEU A 149 11.94 4.32 -0.65
CA LEU A 149 12.18 4.14 -2.07
C LEU A 149 12.40 5.49 -2.79
N LYS A 150 13.24 5.47 -3.82
CA LYS A 150 13.54 6.64 -4.67
C LYS A 150 12.44 6.86 -5.70
N LYS A 151 12.33 8.11 -6.18
CA LYS A 151 11.37 8.48 -7.21
C LYS A 151 11.69 7.82 -8.56
N TYR A 152 12.99 7.77 -8.91
CA TYR A 152 13.45 7.32 -10.22
C TYR A 152 14.05 5.92 -10.14
N PHE A 153 13.89 5.16 -11.24
CA PHE A 153 14.48 3.85 -11.39
C PHE A 153 16.00 3.87 -11.07
N PRO A 154 16.54 2.88 -10.37
CA PRO A 154 15.96 1.60 -9.97
C PRO A 154 15.16 1.61 -8.63
N PHE A 155 14.68 2.72 -8.16
CA PHE A 155 13.86 2.98 -6.98
C PHE A 155 14.50 2.64 -5.64
N PHE A 156 15.33 1.61 -5.56
CA PHE A 156 15.99 1.13 -4.35
C PHE A 156 17.41 1.68 -4.22
N ILE A 157 17.90 1.80 -2.98
CA ILE A 157 19.29 2.14 -2.68
C ILE A 157 20.14 0.87 -2.61
N ASN A 158 19.58 -0.18 -2.04
CA ASN A 158 20.22 -1.48 -1.86
C ASN A 158 20.51 -2.14 -3.22
N LYS A 159 21.76 -2.62 -3.41
CA LYS A 159 22.21 -3.20 -4.68
C LYS A 159 21.48 -4.48 -5.03
N GLU A 160 21.23 -5.36 -4.06
CA GLU A 160 20.49 -6.60 -4.26
C GLU A 160 19.05 -6.30 -4.75
N ALA A 161 18.36 -5.36 -4.11
CA ALA A 161 17.04 -4.93 -4.54
C ALA A 161 17.03 -4.31 -5.94
N GLN A 162 18.11 -3.56 -6.31
CA GLN A 162 18.29 -3.06 -7.66
C GLN A 162 18.47 -4.19 -8.68
N ASP A 163 19.22 -5.22 -8.35
CA ASP A 163 19.41 -6.38 -9.22
C ASP A 163 18.12 -7.21 -9.35
N LEU A 164 17.35 -7.34 -8.27
CA LEU A 164 16.04 -8.01 -8.32
C LEU A 164 15.05 -7.28 -9.23
N ILE A 165 14.92 -5.95 -9.12
CA ILE A 165 13.98 -5.19 -9.97
C ILE A 165 14.41 -5.20 -11.44
N LEU A 166 15.71 -5.19 -11.74
CA LEU A 166 16.26 -5.29 -13.10
C LEU A 166 15.96 -6.65 -13.74
N ASN A 167 15.88 -7.70 -12.92
CA ASN A 167 15.60 -9.07 -13.33
C ASN A 167 14.13 -9.47 -13.15
N HIS A 168 13.23 -8.50 -12.97
CA HIS A 168 11.79 -8.74 -12.82
C HIS A 168 11.42 -9.71 -11.68
N ARG A 169 12.22 -9.71 -10.61
CA ARG A 169 12.02 -10.59 -9.47
C ARG A 169 11.39 -9.84 -8.30
N PRO A 170 10.52 -10.50 -7.52
CA PRO A 170 9.94 -9.91 -6.32
C PRO A 170 11.00 -9.44 -5.34
N ILE A 171 10.81 -8.24 -4.79
CA ILE A 171 11.74 -7.61 -3.86
C ILE A 171 11.14 -7.65 -2.45
N ARG A 172 11.87 -8.21 -1.49
CA ARG A 172 11.46 -8.14 -0.09
C ARG A 172 11.56 -6.73 0.45
N VAL A 173 10.52 -6.31 1.20
CA VAL A 173 10.44 -4.97 1.78
C VAL A 173 9.94 -5.04 3.22
N PHE A 174 10.24 -4.01 4.00
CA PHE A 174 9.67 -3.85 5.33
C PHE A 174 8.23 -3.35 5.26
N SER A 175 7.93 -2.42 4.37
CA SER A 175 6.63 -1.79 4.23
C SER A 175 6.33 -1.45 2.78
N CYS A 176 5.09 -1.67 2.35
CA CYS A 176 4.54 -1.19 1.09
C CYS A 176 3.01 -1.07 1.15
N TRP A 177 2.42 -0.35 0.18
CA TRP A 177 0.97 -0.34 -0.07
C TRP A 177 0.65 -0.12 -1.54
N ASN A 178 1.19 0.91 -2.18
CA ASN A 178 1.37 1.15 -3.62
C ASN A 178 0.10 0.98 -4.49
N GLY A 179 -1.04 1.51 -4.03
CA GLY A 179 -2.27 1.54 -4.84
C GLY A 179 -2.96 0.20 -5.05
N VAL A 180 -2.23 -0.90 -5.16
CA VAL A 180 -2.71 -2.28 -5.24
C VAL A 180 -1.86 -3.18 -4.36
N ASN A 181 -2.52 -3.99 -3.55
CA ASN A 181 -1.85 -5.00 -2.74
C ASN A 181 -2.75 -6.21 -2.47
N ALA A 182 -2.12 -7.30 -2.04
CA ALA A 182 -2.81 -8.47 -1.54
C ALA A 182 -2.15 -8.96 -0.25
N PHE A 183 -2.95 -9.40 0.72
CA PHE A 183 -2.45 -9.92 1.99
C PHE A 183 -3.35 -11.01 2.58
N LYS A 184 -2.80 -11.83 3.47
CA LYS A 184 -3.52 -12.92 4.11
C LYS A 184 -4.60 -12.39 5.05
N ALA A 185 -5.83 -12.82 4.86
CA ALA A 185 -6.95 -12.43 5.72
C ALA A 185 -6.81 -12.96 7.15
N SER A 186 -6.01 -14.00 7.38
CA SER A 186 -5.70 -14.51 8.73
C SER A 186 -5.14 -13.44 9.67
N SER A 187 -4.48 -12.41 9.13
CA SER A 187 -4.02 -11.24 9.90
C SER A 187 -5.17 -10.40 10.49
N LEU A 188 -6.36 -10.47 9.89
CA LEU A 188 -7.56 -9.75 10.36
C LEU A 188 -8.33 -10.51 11.43
N LYS A 189 -7.98 -11.77 11.75
CA LYS A 189 -8.69 -12.55 12.75
C LYS A 189 -8.82 -11.79 14.07
N ASN A 190 -10.04 -11.86 14.66
CA ASN A 190 -10.36 -11.19 15.93
C ASN A 190 -10.12 -9.67 15.91
N LYS A 191 -10.18 -9.04 14.74
CA LYS A 191 -9.96 -7.59 14.56
C LYS A 191 -8.61 -7.09 15.10
N LYS A 192 -7.60 -7.96 15.12
CA LYS A 192 -6.25 -7.62 15.61
C LYS A 192 -5.55 -6.61 14.71
N LEU A 193 -5.70 -6.76 13.39
CA LEU A 193 -5.12 -5.85 12.40
C LEU A 193 -6.17 -4.84 11.93
N GLN A 194 -5.85 -3.55 12.03
CA GLN A 194 -6.70 -2.44 11.60
C GLN A 194 -5.85 -1.27 11.12
N PHE A 195 -6.40 -0.44 10.24
CA PHE A 195 -5.82 0.87 9.97
C PHE A 195 -5.99 1.77 11.18
N ARG A 196 -4.93 2.46 11.56
CA ARG A 196 -4.94 3.36 12.72
C ARG A 196 -4.14 4.64 12.43
N HIS A 197 -4.44 5.68 13.18
CA HIS A 197 -3.81 6.99 13.04
C HIS A 197 -2.91 7.35 14.23
N LYS A 198 -2.81 6.46 15.20
CA LYS A 198 -1.99 6.63 16.41
C LYS A 198 -1.19 5.36 16.66
N ILE A 199 -0.04 5.54 17.26
CA ILE A 199 0.75 4.43 17.77
C ILE A 199 0.08 3.95 19.06
N ASN A 200 -0.26 2.67 19.14
CA ASN A 200 -0.60 2.04 20.39
C ASN A 200 0.69 1.83 21.19
N TYR A 201 0.62 1.99 22.51
CA TYR A 201 1.76 1.86 23.44
C TYR A 201 2.44 0.49 23.45
N THR A 202 1.92 -0.48 22.70
CA THR A 202 2.51 -1.81 22.49
C THR A 202 3.69 -1.83 21.51
N ILE A 203 3.90 -0.75 20.74
CA ILE A 203 5.17 -0.61 20.00
C ILE A 203 6.25 -0.28 21.03
N PRO A 204 7.35 -1.05 21.07
CA PRO A 204 8.40 -0.86 22.05
C PRO A 204 8.84 0.61 22.12
N LYS A 205 8.98 1.16 23.35
CA LYS A 205 9.34 2.57 23.59
C LYS A 205 10.63 3.00 22.89
N TYR A 206 11.53 2.06 22.57
CA TYR A 206 12.79 2.34 21.88
C TYR A 206 12.59 2.67 20.38
N ILE A 207 11.48 2.25 19.77
CA ILE A 207 11.11 2.68 18.42
C ILE A 207 10.71 4.17 18.42
N LEU A 208 10.33 4.70 19.58
CA LEU A 208 9.91 6.07 19.79
C LEU A 208 10.91 6.80 20.65
N ASN A 209 12.11 7.11 20.14
CA ASN A 209 13.13 7.89 20.87
C ASN A 209 12.64 9.24 21.40
N ASN A 210 11.38 9.59 21.21
CA ASN A 210 10.75 10.75 21.82
C ASN A 210 9.22 10.54 21.92
N PRO A 211 8.71 9.99 23.04
CA PRO A 211 7.29 9.74 23.25
C PRO A 211 6.44 11.03 23.24
N ASN A 212 7.07 12.19 23.36
CA ASN A 212 6.41 13.50 23.40
C ASN A 212 6.33 14.18 22.02
N LYS A 213 6.94 13.64 20.97
CA LYS A 213 6.76 14.13 19.59
C LYS A 213 5.65 13.36 18.92
N ASN A 214 4.58 14.06 18.58
CA ASN A 214 3.50 13.58 17.72
C ASN A 214 4.04 13.29 16.31
N TYR A 215 4.64 12.11 16.09
CA TYR A 215 4.95 11.62 14.76
C TYR A 215 3.68 11.04 14.18
N TYR A 216 3.26 11.57 13.05
CA TYR A 216 2.16 11.03 12.25
C TYR A 216 2.75 10.38 11.02
N GLU A 217 2.76 9.05 11.04
CA GLU A 217 3.03 8.25 9.89
C GLU A 217 1.72 7.95 9.13
N SER A 218 1.86 7.46 7.88
CA SER A 218 0.72 6.96 7.14
C SER A 218 0.05 5.80 7.88
N GLU A 219 -1.27 5.73 7.82
CA GLU A 219 -2.04 4.60 8.32
C GLU A 219 -1.59 3.27 7.73
N PHE A 220 -1.01 3.30 6.53
CA PHE A 220 -0.42 2.13 5.89
C PHE A 220 0.91 1.71 6.53
N THR A 221 1.73 2.67 6.97
CA THR A 221 2.97 2.36 7.72
C THR A 221 2.61 1.67 9.03
N TYR A 222 1.63 2.17 9.77
CA TYR A 222 1.17 1.53 10.99
C TYR A 222 0.59 0.14 10.74
N PHE A 223 -0.18 -0.03 9.66
CA PHE A 223 -0.72 -1.33 9.25
C PHE A 223 0.41 -2.34 8.99
N ASN A 224 1.48 -1.92 8.30
CA ASN A 224 2.64 -2.78 8.03
C ASN A 224 3.43 -3.16 9.30
N ILE A 225 3.54 -2.24 10.26
CA ILE A 225 4.18 -2.50 11.56
C ILE A 225 3.34 -3.53 12.35
N ASP A 226 2.02 -3.32 12.39
CA ASP A 226 1.12 -4.24 13.10
C ASP A 226 1.10 -5.63 12.45
N LEU A 227 1.09 -5.68 11.12
CA LEU A 227 1.19 -6.93 10.36
C LEU A 227 2.45 -7.71 10.72
N PHE A 228 3.61 -7.02 10.78
CA PHE A 228 4.87 -7.61 11.22
C PHE A 228 4.79 -8.10 12.69
N SER A 229 4.22 -7.31 13.58
CA SER A 229 4.07 -7.66 15.01
C SER A 229 3.18 -8.87 15.25
N LEU A 230 2.31 -9.20 14.29
CA LEU A 230 1.46 -10.39 14.30
C LEU A 230 2.14 -11.62 13.65
N GLY A 231 3.41 -11.51 13.25
CA GLY A 231 4.18 -12.59 12.64
C GLY A 231 4.11 -12.66 11.11
N PHE A 232 3.46 -11.71 10.45
CA PHE A 232 3.34 -11.65 8.98
C PHE A 232 4.49 -10.83 8.39
N ALA A 233 5.65 -11.47 8.18
CA ALA A 233 6.90 -10.80 7.81
C ALA A 233 7.28 -10.92 6.33
N LYS A 234 6.65 -11.85 5.57
CA LYS A 234 6.95 -12.08 4.15
C LYS A 234 6.26 -11.02 3.29
N LYS A 235 6.86 -9.83 3.18
CA LYS A 235 6.31 -8.72 2.43
C LYS A 235 7.14 -8.43 1.19
N PHE A 236 6.46 -8.24 0.05
CA PHE A 236 7.11 -8.09 -1.25
C PHE A 236 6.54 -6.93 -2.05
N ILE A 237 7.37 -6.37 -2.93
CA ILE A 237 6.94 -5.59 -4.09
C ILE A 237 7.16 -6.47 -5.34
N ASN A 238 6.11 -6.63 -6.15
CA ASN A 238 6.21 -7.26 -7.46
C ASN A 238 6.45 -6.17 -8.54
N PRO A 239 7.64 -6.12 -9.17
CA PRO A 239 8.00 -5.07 -10.12
C PRO A 239 7.23 -5.12 -11.44
N ASP A 240 6.62 -6.26 -11.76
CA ASP A 240 5.86 -6.46 -12.99
C ASP A 240 4.39 -6.07 -12.86
N VAL A 241 3.94 -5.86 -11.63
CA VAL A 241 2.61 -5.32 -11.35
C VAL A 241 2.69 -3.81 -11.22
N ARG A 242 2.34 -3.12 -12.30
CA ARG A 242 2.40 -1.65 -12.36
C ARG A 242 1.00 -1.10 -12.58
N VAL A 243 0.61 -0.20 -11.67
CA VAL A 243 -0.69 0.48 -11.69
C VAL A 243 -0.50 1.99 -11.73
N VAL A 244 -1.50 2.72 -12.19
CA VAL A 244 -1.45 4.17 -12.35
C VAL A 244 -2.76 4.81 -11.90
N TYR A 245 -2.74 6.12 -11.62
CA TYR A 245 -3.93 6.88 -11.22
C TYR A 245 -4.67 7.50 -12.40
N ASN A 246 -4.07 7.55 -13.59
CA ASN A 246 -4.73 8.07 -14.78
C ASN A 246 -4.39 7.26 -16.04
N ARG A 247 -5.28 7.32 -17.05
CA ARG A 247 -5.12 6.54 -18.29
C ARG A 247 -3.95 6.96 -19.16
N LYS A 248 -3.53 8.22 -19.10
CA LYS A 248 -2.43 8.72 -19.95
C LYS A 248 -1.12 8.06 -19.58
N ASP A 249 -0.92 7.82 -18.28
CA ASP A 249 0.33 7.23 -17.77
C ASP A 249 0.37 5.71 -17.89
N TYR A 250 -0.79 5.06 -18.16
CA TYR A 250 -0.88 3.59 -18.12
C TYR A 250 0.10 2.90 -19.08
N PHE A 251 0.16 3.34 -20.34
CA PHE A 251 1.05 2.73 -21.33
C PHE A 251 2.52 2.98 -20.97
N ASN A 252 2.86 4.20 -20.60
CA ASN A 252 4.23 4.56 -20.22
C ASN A 252 4.70 3.75 -19.00
N ALA A 253 3.89 3.66 -17.98
CA ALA A 253 4.21 2.91 -16.76
C ALA A 253 4.31 1.40 -17.01
N LYS A 254 3.35 0.83 -17.75
CA LYS A 254 3.27 -0.63 -18.00
C LYS A 254 4.43 -1.15 -18.83
N TYR A 255 4.83 -0.39 -19.86
CA TYR A 255 5.87 -0.79 -20.80
C TYR A 255 7.19 -0.07 -20.58
N PHE A 256 7.33 0.62 -19.47
CA PHE A 256 8.60 1.26 -19.11
C PHE A 256 9.69 0.19 -18.96
N ILE A 257 10.59 0.14 -19.94
CA ILE A 257 11.81 -0.65 -19.90
C ILE A 257 12.95 0.30 -19.54
N PRO A 258 13.55 0.18 -18.37
CA PRO A 258 14.68 1.01 -18.01
C PRO A 258 15.87 0.67 -18.89
N SER A 259 16.27 1.62 -19.71
CA SER A 259 17.54 1.50 -20.46
C SER A 259 18.72 1.90 -19.56
N LYS A 260 19.95 1.44 -19.92
CA LYS A 260 21.19 1.89 -19.27
C LYS A 260 21.30 3.41 -19.27
N LEU A 261 20.74 4.09 -20.27
CA LEU A 261 20.66 5.55 -20.36
C LEU A 261 19.74 6.15 -19.28
N HIS A 262 18.62 5.54 -18.95
CA HIS A 262 17.76 6.01 -17.86
C HIS A 262 18.45 5.89 -16.51
N ILE A 263 19.22 4.81 -16.30
CA ILE A 263 20.02 4.62 -15.10
C ILE A 263 21.11 5.70 -15.01
N ALA A 264 21.88 5.91 -16.08
CA ALA A 264 22.91 6.94 -16.16
C ALA A 264 22.31 8.35 -15.98
N TYR A 265 21.19 8.66 -16.64
CA TYR A 265 20.48 9.91 -16.51
C TYR A 265 19.94 10.16 -15.10
N SER A 266 19.44 9.13 -14.41
CA SER A 266 19.03 9.24 -13.00
C SER A 266 20.20 9.57 -12.08
N PHE A 267 21.39 9.03 -12.34
CA PHE A 267 22.62 9.40 -11.65
C PHE A 267 23.05 10.85 -11.96
N ILE A 268 22.98 11.26 -13.22
CA ILE A 268 23.32 12.64 -13.63
C ILE A 268 22.38 13.64 -12.97
N LEU A 269 21.07 13.40 -12.97
CA LEU A 269 20.08 14.25 -12.29
C LEU A 269 20.31 14.30 -10.77
N TYR A 270 20.74 13.20 -10.17
CA TYR A 270 21.12 13.15 -8.77
C TYR A 270 22.35 14.02 -8.47
N PHE A 271 23.38 13.96 -9.32
CA PHE A 271 24.60 14.77 -9.18
C PHE A 271 24.41 16.25 -9.58
N MET A 272 23.60 16.56 -10.58
CA MET A 272 23.40 17.94 -11.05
C MET A 272 22.51 18.82 -10.17
N GLY A 273 22.05 18.32 -9.02
CA GLY A 273 21.45 19.16 -7.99
C GLY A 273 20.00 19.59 -8.25
N VAL A 274 19.27 18.95 -9.20
CA VAL A 274 17.80 19.05 -9.23
C VAL A 274 17.22 18.54 -7.89
N CYS A 275 17.94 17.65 -7.23
CA CYS A 275 17.70 17.26 -5.83
C CYS A 275 18.09 18.36 -4.81
N ARG A 276 19.00 19.27 -5.10
CA ARG A 276 19.52 20.24 -4.12
C ARG A 276 18.48 21.27 -3.65
N ARG A 277 17.60 21.75 -4.53
CA ARG A 277 16.51 22.68 -4.13
C ARG A 277 15.41 21.97 -3.33
N ARG A 278 15.18 20.70 -3.57
CA ARG A 278 14.24 19.88 -2.82
C ARG A 278 14.81 19.43 -1.47
N ASN A 279 16.10 19.18 -1.39
CA ASN A 279 16.79 18.78 -0.17
C ASN A 279 16.75 19.86 0.93
N LYS A 280 16.72 21.15 0.59
CA LYS A 280 16.65 22.22 1.60
C LYS A 280 15.26 22.33 2.27
N LEU A 281 14.18 21.97 1.56
CA LEU A 281 12.83 21.82 2.11
C LEU A 281 12.60 20.43 2.75
N MET A 282 13.29 19.41 2.26
CA MET A 282 13.19 18.03 2.71
C MET A 282 14.23 17.68 3.79
N SER A 283 15.30 18.48 3.99
CA SER A 283 16.32 18.18 5.02
C SER A 283 15.73 18.19 6.44
N ASN A 284 14.73 19.02 6.71
CA ASN A 284 13.97 18.99 7.96
C ASN A 284 13.00 17.80 8.07
N TYR A 285 12.58 17.22 6.92
CA TYR A 285 11.78 15.99 6.88
C TYR A 285 12.66 14.74 6.83
N ALA A 286 13.70 14.75 6.01
CA ALA A 286 14.60 13.61 5.80
C ALA A 286 15.41 13.25 7.07
N SER A 287 15.80 14.21 7.91
CA SER A 287 16.46 13.90 9.18
C SER A 287 15.53 13.18 10.16
N LYS A 288 14.22 13.42 10.07
CA LYS A 288 13.19 12.76 10.89
C LYS A 288 12.84 11.40 10.34
N GLU A 289 12.74 11.28 9.01
CA GLU A 289 12.46 10.05 8.28
C GLU A 289 13.63 9.05 8.42
N THR A 290 14.87 9.51 8.27
CA THR A 290 16.08 8.69 8.48
C THR A 290 16.16 8.15 9.90
N LYS A 291 15.73 8.93 10.90
CA LYS A 291 15.75 8.50 12.30
C LYS A 291 14.69 7.44 12.59
N LEU A 292 13.48 7.57 12.04
CA LEU A 292 12.42 6.56 12.15
C LEU A 292 12.82 5.28 11.40
N ASN A 293 13.37 5.42 10.19
CA ASN A 293 13.83 4.31 9.38
C ASN A 293 14.94 3.52 10.07
N ASN A 294 15.91 4.20 10.72
CA ASN A 294 16.95 3.51 11.51
C ASN A 294 16.38 2.79 12.74
N ILE A 295 15.37 3.36 13.38
CA ILE A 295 14.69 2.75 14.50
C ILE A 295 13.91 1.51 14.07
N LEU A 296 13.17 1.60 12.96
CA LEU A 296 12.44 0.47 12.37
C LEU A 296 13.40 -0.63 11.88
N LYS A 297 14.55 -0.25 11.31
CA LYS A 297 15.63 -1.17 10.93
C LYS A 297 16.18 -1.94 12.12
N ASN A 298 16.54 -1.25 13.19
CA ASN A 298 17.08 -1.88 14.39
C ASN A 298 16.05 -2.83 15.01
N TRP A 299 14.81 -2.39 15.14
CA TRP A 299 13.72 -3.23 15.60
C TRP A 299 13.49 -4.45 14.71
N TYR A 300 13.55 -4.28 13.37
CA TYR A 300 13.44 -5.38 12.42
C TYR A 300 14.59 -6.39 12.60
N LEU A 301 15.83 -5.91 12.68
CA LEU A 301 17.00 -6.77 12.86
C LEU A 301 16.95 -7.53 14.19
N GLU A 302 16.51 -6.89 15.27
CA GLU A 302 16.36 -7.51 16.59
C GLU A 302 15.23 -8.57 16.63
N ASN A 303 14.18 -8.41 15.82
CA ASN A 303 13.02 -9.30 15.83
C ASN A 303 12.98 -10.28 14.64
N SER A 304 13.78 -10.09 13.59
CA SER A 304 13.87 -11.02 12.45
C SER A 304 14.50 -12.39 12.83
N ASN A 305 15.30 -12.44 13.88
CA ASN A 305 15.88 -13.67 14.41
C ASN A 305 14.88 -14.52 15.21
N ILE A 306 13.74 -13.95 15.63
CA ILE A 306 12.70 -14.67 16.38
C ILE A 306 11.82 -15.53 15.45
N THR A 307 11.81 -15.26 14.15
CA THR A 307 10.96 -15.96 13.17
C THR A 307 11.68 -17.11 12.46
N ASN A 308 12.94 -17.41 12.82
CA ASN A 308 13.74 -18.51 12.27
C ASN A 308 13.88 -19.71 13.22
N ASN A 309 13.15 -19.71 14.34
CA ASN A 309 13.04 -20.86 15.26
C ASN A 309 11.65 -21.46 15.22
#